data_8da514ff100b6e36acff6bd4f63f36c5
#
_entry.id   8da514ff100b6e36acff6bd4f63f36c5
#
_cell.length_a   1.000
_cell.length_b   1.000
_cell.length_c   1.000
_cell.angle_alpha   90.00
_cell.angle_beta   90.00
_cell.angle_gamma   90.00
#
_symmetry.space_group_name_H-M   'P 1'
#
loop_
_entity.id
_entity.type
_entity.pdbx_description
1 polymer ?
#
loop_
_entity_poly.entity_id
_entity_poly.type
_entity_poly.pdbx_seq_one_letter_code
_entity_poly.pdbx_strand_id
1 'polypeptide(L)'
;GSEMCIRDRQEVRAAALAKLAVAPTDTLWDVGAGTGSVSVEMALAAPMGQVYAVECDADACALVRQNQAKFAASNLTLIAGKAPEVLQNLPAPDAVFIGGSKGNMQAIVDAALAANPQTRLCIAAIALETLQQSIAALAAHGLAAQVTQIAVSRSKAAGSLHLMMANNPVFLIVRE
;
A
#
# COMPACT_ATOMS: atom_id res chain seq x y z
N GLY A 1 -14.98 10.67 -13.11
CA GLY A 1 -14.70 11.29 -11.85
C GLY A 1 -13.54 10.58 -11.18
N SER A 2 -12.66 11.36 -10.65
CA SER A 2 -11.57 10.80 -9.86
C SER A 2 -12.16 10.13 -8.63
N GLU A 3 -12.38 8.84 -8.71
CA GLU A 3 -12.59 8.08 -7.49
C GLU A 3 -11.36 8.32 -6.63
N MET A 4 -11.60 8.80 -5.43
CA MET A 4 -10.53 8.98 -4.46
C MET A 4 -9.87 7.62 -4.26
N CYS A 5 -8.65 7.51 -4.74
CA CYS A 5 -7.87 6.28 -4.60
C CYS A 5 -7.82 5.89 -3.11
N ILE A 6 -7.83 4.60 -2.81
CA ILE A 6 -7.68 4.09 -1.44
C ILE A 6 -6.56 4.82 -0.72
N ARG A 7 -5.48 5.08 -1.42
CA ARG A 7 -4.26 5.69 -0.91
C ARG A 7 -4.42 7.13 -0.45
N ASP A 8 -5.43 7.83 -0.98
CA ASP A 8 -5.68 9.24 -0.67
C ASP A 8 -6.57 9.41 0.57
N ARG A 9 -7.09 8.30 1.12
CA ARG A 9 -7.91 8.32 2.33
C ARG A 9 -7.01 8.20 3.55
N GLN A 10 -6.91 9.28 4.31
CA GLN A 10 -6.07 9.35 5.49
C GLN A 10 -6.37 8.23 6.50
N GLU A 11 -7.65 7.92 6.72
CA GLU A 11 -8.07 6.89 7.68
C GLU A 11 -7.61 5.50 7.22
N VAL A 12 -7.65 5.22 5.93
CA VAL A 12 -7.20 3.94 5.36
C VAL A 12 -5.68 3.83 5.46
N ARG A 13 -4.95 4.91 5.15
CA ARG A 13 -3.48 4.94 5.27
C ARG A 13 -3.06 4.71 6.73
N ALA A 14 -3.70 5.39 7.67
CA ALA A 14 -3.40 5.23 9.10
C ALA A 14 -3.63 3.79 9.56
N ALA A 15 -4.73 3.17 9.13
CA ALA A 15 -5.03 1.78 9.47
C ALA A 15 -4.02 0.80 8.83
N ALA A 16 -3.62 1.03 7.58
CA ALA A 16 -2.63 0.20 6.90
C ALA A 16 -1.27 0.25 7.61
N LEU A 17 -0.81 1.44 7.98
CA LEU A 17 0.44 1.62 8.71
C LEU A 17 0.40 0.97 10.09
N ALA A 18 -0.71 1.06 10.79
CA ALA A 18 -0.90 0.39 12.07
C ALA A 18 -0.83 -1.13 11.93
N LYS A 19 -1.46 -1.68 10.89
CA LYS A 19 -1.42 -3.12 10.62
C LYS A 19 -0.04 -3.62 10.19
N LEU A 20 0.72 -2.80 9.50
CA LEU A 20 2.11 -3.11 9.14
C LEU A 20 3.07 -2.99 10.32
N ALA A 21 2.67 -2.33 11.41
CA ALA A 21 3.48 -2.11 12.59
C ALA A 21 4.88 -1.59 12.24
N VAL A 22 4.94 -0.54 11.43
CA VAL A 22 6.19 0.01 10.91
C VAL A 22 7.11 0.44 12.04
N ALA A 23 8.34 -0.06 12.02
CA ALA A 23 9.39 0.30 12.98
C ALA A 23 10.36 1.33 12.35
N PRO A 24 11.04 2.15 13.18
CA PRO A 24 11.90 3.24 12.68
C PRO A 24 13.04 2.80 11.76
N THR A 25 13.48 1.54 11.84
CA THR A 25 14.60 0.99 11.07
C THR A 25 14.18 0.06 9.95
N ASP A 26 12.88 -0.07 9.70
CA ASP A 26 12.35 -1.03 8.73
C ASP A 26 12.76 -0.74 7.29
N THR A 27 12.97 -1.80 6.52
CA THR A 27 12.98 -1.78 5.07
C THR A 27 11.57 -2.10 4.58
N LEU A 28 10.98 -1.21 3.80
CA LEU A 28 9.58 -1.27 3.42
C LEU A 28 9.44 -1.26 1.90
N TRP A 29 8.48 -2.04 1.40
CA TRP A 29 8.05 -1.97 0.00
C TRP A 29 6.63 -1.43 -0.07
N ASP A 30 6.40 -0.50 -1.00
CA ASP A 30 5.08 -0.05 -1.40
C ASP A 30 4.86 -0.44 -2.86
N VAL A 31 4.15 -1.54 -3.09
CA VAL A 31 3.93 -2.10 -4.43
C VAL A 31 2.64 -1.53 -5.02
N GLY A 32 2.77 -0.95 -6.21
CA GLY A 32 1.69 -0.21 -6.82
C GLY A 32 1.46 1.12 -6.10
N ALA A 33 2.52 1.91 -5.93
CA ALA A 33 2.55 3.07 -5.04
C ALA A 33 1.58 4.19 -5.43
N GLY A 34 1.18 4.27 -6.72
CA GLY A 34 0.26 5.29 -7.19
C GLY A 34 0.80 6.70 -6.98
N THR A 35 0.12 7.50 -6.17
CA THR A 35 0.56 8.86 -5.85
C THR A 35 1.73 8.92 -4.87
N GLY A 36 2.06 7.82 -4.23
CA GLY A 36 3.12 7.75 -3.23
C GLY A 36 2.70 8.20 -1.83
N SER A 37 1.41 8.40 -1.59
CA SER A 37 0.92 8.87 -0.28
C SER A 37 1.27 7.89 0.84
N VAL A 38 1.10 6.58 0.61
CA VAL A 38 1.48 5.56 1.60
C VAL A 38 3.01 5.50 1.74
N SER A 39 3.74 5.56 0.62
CA SER A 39 5.21 5.55 0.63
C SER A 39 5.80 6.68 1.47
N VAL A 40 5.26 7.88 1.34
CA VAL A 40 5.72 9.04 2.14
C VAL A 40 5.44 8.83 3.62
N GLU A 41 4.26 8.36 3.99
CA GLU A 41 3.94 8.07 5.39
C GLU A 41 4.81 6.96 5.97
N MET A 42 5.11 5.91 5.18
CA MET A 42 6.08 4.89 5.55
C MET A 42 7.47 5.49 5.80
N ALA A 43 7.93 6.37 4.91
CA ALA A 43 9.24 7.01 5.02
C ALA A 43 9.34 7.85 6.29
N LEU A 44 8.29 8.57 6.64
CA LEU A 44 8.22 9.37 7.86
C LEU A 44 8.16 8.50 9.13
N ALA A 45 7.50 7.34 9.03
CA ALA A 45 7.41 6.38 10.15
C ALA A 45 8.70 5.58 10.36
N ALA A 46 9.52 5.44 9.32
CA ALA A 46 10.79 4.71 9.36
C ALA A 46 11.98 5.64 9.04
N PRO A 47 12.25 6.65 9.87
CA PRO A 47 13.25 7.68 9.55
C PRO A 47 14.68 7.13 9.47
N MET A 48 14.96 5.98 10.07
CA MET A 48 16.25 5.28 9.99
C MET A 48 16.20 4.06 9.06
N GLY A 49 15.09 3.89 8.37
CA GLY A 49 14.86 2.80 7.44
C GLY A 49 14.90 3.26 5.98
N GLN A 50 14.39 2.42 5.10
CA GLN A 50 14.31 2.67 3.66
C GLN A 50 12.95 2.25 3.13
N VAL A 51 12.41 3.03 2.20
CA VAL A 51 11.18 2.70 1.49
C VAL A 51 11.45 2.60 0.00
N TYR A 52 10.98 1.52 -0.61
CA TYR A 52 11.02 1.31 -2.06
C TYR A 52 9.60 1.37 -2.59
N ALA A 53 9.29 2.44 -3.31
CA ALA A 53 8.00 2.63 -3.96
C ALA A 53 8.09 2.08 -5.39
N VAL A 54 7.27 1.08 -5.69
CA VAL A 54 7.25 0.45 -7.02
C VAL A 54 6.02 0.90 -7.76
N GLU A 55 6.21 1.50 -8.91
CA GLU A 55 5.12 2.01 -9.75
C GLU A 55 5.48 1.90 -11.22
N CYS A 56 4.55 1.41 -12.05
CA CYS A 56 4.79 1.25 -13.49
C CYS A 56 4.21 2.37 -14.34
N ASP A 57 3.25 3.12 -13.82
CA ASP A 57 2.63 4.22 -14.57
C ASP A 57 3.47 5.49 -14.48
N ALA A 58 3.78 6.09 -15.65
CA ALA A 58 4.66 7.25 -15.72
C ALA A 58 4.08 8.48 -15.00
N ASP A 59 2.77 8.71 -15.14
CA ASP A 59 2.11 9.86 -14.49
C ASP A 59 2.09 9.67 -12.96
N ALA A 60 1.85 8.45 -12.50
CA ALA A 60 1.90 8.12 -11.08
C ALA A 60 3.32 8.28 -10.53
N CYS A 61 4.34 7.85 -11.27
CA CYS A 61 5.75 8.05 -10.89
C CYS A 61 6.08 9.53 -10.70
N ALA A 62 5.57 10.41 -11.58
CA ALA A 62 5.78 11.85 -11.44
C ALA A 62 5.15 12.38 -10.13
N LEU A 63 3.98 11.89 -9.76
CA LEU A 63 3.32 12.25 -8.50
C LEU A 63 4.11 11.76 -7.28
N VAL A 64 4.67 10.56 -7.34
CA VAL A 64 5.54 10.04 -6.27
C VAL A 64 6.74 10.98 -6.06
N ARG A 65 7.38 11.41 -7.14
CA ARG A 65 8.53 12.33 -7.07
C ARG A 65 8.13 13.67 -6.47
N GLN A 66 6.98 14.21 -6.85
CA GLN A 66 6.46 15.47 -6.30
C GLN A 66 6.19 15.36 -4.80
N ASN A 67 5.53 14.28 -4.38
CA ASN A 67 5.23 14.04 -2.96
C ASN A 67 6.51 13.80 -2.15
N GLN A 68 7.47 13.08 -2.70
CA GLN A 68 8.78 12.88 -2.06
C GLN A 68 9.46 14.22 -1.77
N ALA A 69 9.50 15.11 -2.76
CA ALA A 69 10.09 16.43 -2.61
C ALA A 69 9.33 17.30 -1.61
N LYS A 70 7.99 17.30 -1.70
CA LYS A 70 7.12 18.09 -0.83
C LYS A 70 7.29 17.75 0.65
N PHE A 71 7.46 16.48 0.97
CA PHE A 71 7.57 16.00 2.35
C PHE A 71 9.00 15.68 2.76
N ALA A 72 9.99 16.00 1.93
CA ALA A 72 11.42 15.77 2.20
C ALA A 72 11.72 14.31 2.61
N ALA A 73 11.06 13.35 1.96
CA ALA A 73 11.22 11.92 2.24
C ALA A 73 12.51 11.38 1.58
N SER A 74 13.67 11.69 2.17
CA SER A 74 14.99 11.36 1.61
C SER A 74 15.30 9.86 1.63
N ASN A 75 14.60 9.08 2.48
CA ASN A 75 14.74 7.62 2.57
C ASN A 75 13.76 6.85 1.69
N LEU A 76 13.11 7.54 0.76
CA LEU A 76 12.20 6.95 -0.22
C LEU A 76 12.90 6.86 -1.57
N THR A 77 12.92 5.66 -2.16
CA THR A 77 13.45 5.41 -3.51
C THR A 77 12.30 4.94 -4.41
N LEU A 78 12.08 5.66 -5.50
CA LEU A 78 11.13 5.25 -6.52
C LEU A 78 11.77 4.24 -7.46
N ILE A 79 11.12 3.10 -7.63
CA ILE A 79 11.47 2.08 -8.61
C ILE A 79 10.40 2.12 -9.71
N ALA A 80 10.73 2.73 -10.83
CA ALA A 80 9.85 2.80 -11.99
C ALA A 80 9.92 1.46 -12.73
N GLY A 81 8.86 0.67 -12.64
CA GLY A 81 8.82 -0.64 -13.27
C GLY A 81 7.66 -1.47 -12.78
N LYS A 82 7.59 -2.68 -13.29
CA LYS A 82 6.47 -3.59 -13.08
C LYS A 82 6.84 -4.65 -12.04
N ALA A 83 5.95 -4.84 -11.08
CA ALA A 83 6.05 -5.95 -10.13
C ALA A 83 5.44 -7.23 -10.76
N PRO A 84 6.01 -8.42 -10.53
CA PRO A 84 7.10 -8.69 -9.59
C PRO A 84 8.52 -8.48 -10.12
N GLU A 85 8.71 -8.20 -11.39
CA GLU A 85 10.04 -8.23 -12.05
C GLU A 85 11.05 -7.34 -11.33
N VAL A 86 10.67 -6.10 -10.97
CA VAL A 86 11.58 -5.14 -10.32
C VAL A 86 11.83 -5.45 -8.84
N LEU A 87 11.06 -6.36 -8.23
CA LEU A 87 11.20 -6.71 -6.82
C LEU A 87 12.44 -7.57 -6.55
N GLN A 88 12.93 -8.30 -7.55
CA GLN A 88 13.99 -9.30 -7.39
C GLN A 88 15.31 -8.71 -6.89
N ASN A 89 15.57 -7.45 -7.19
CA ASN A 89 16.83 -6.79 -6.85
C ASN A 89 16.71 -5.84 -5.65
N LEU A 90 15.55 -5.80 -5.01
CA LEU A 90 15.35 -4.96 -3.83
C LEU A 90 15.88 -5.65 -2.56
N PRO A 91 16.35 -4.88 -1.57
CA PRO A 91 16.64 -5.42 -0.26
C PRO A 91 15.41 -6.11 0.34
N ALA A 92 15.63 -7.17 1.12
CA ALA A 92 14.58 -7.94 1.75
C ALA A 92 13.70 -7.02 2.63
N PRO A 93 12.36 -7.10 2.49
CA PRO A 93 11.49 -6.21 3.23
C PRO A 93 11.15 -6.72 4.62
N ASP A 94 11.08 -5.82 5.58
CA ASP A 94 10.47 -6.10 6.88
C ASP A 94 8.94 -6.07 6.79
N ALA A 95 8.42 -5.16 5.96
CA ALA A 95 6.98 -5.06 5.69
C ALA A 95 6.72 -4.62 4.24
N VAL A 96 5.59 -5.08 3.71
CA VAL A 96 5.15 -4.80 2.34
C VAL A 96 3.69 -4.35 2.35
N PHE A 97 3.43 -3.20 1.74
CA PHE A 97 2.08 -2.77 1.41
C PHE A 97 1.85 -3.01 -0.08
N ILE A 98 0.72 -3.64 -0.42
CA ILE A 98 0.32 -3.85 -1.81
C ILE A 98 -0.96 -3.06 -2.07
N GLY A 99 -0.83 -1.94 -2.77
CA GLY A 99 -1.96 -1.08 -3.11
C GLY A 99 -2.49 -1.28 -4.53
N GLY A 100 -1.72 -1.97 -5.37
CA GLY A 100 -2.11 -2.33 -6.72
C GLY A 100 -1.24 -3.44 -7.27
N SER A 101 -1.86 -4.43 -7.92
CA SER A 101 -1.16 -5.63 -8.37
C SER A 101 -1.14 -5.80 -9.90
N LYS A 102 -1.97 -5.05 -10.63
CA LYS A 102 -2.11 -5.20 -12.09
C LYS A 102 -2.35 -6.67 -12.51
N GLY A 103 -3.12 -7.42 -11.72
CA GLY A 103 -3.41 -8.83 -11.98
C GLY A 103 -2.33 -9.81 -11.53
N ASN A 104 -1.25 -9.34 -10.89
CA ASN A 104 -0.10 -10.16 -10.50
C ASN A 104 -0.05 -10.45 -9.00
N MET A 105 -1.18 -10.47 -8.30
CA MET A 105 -1.22 -10.60 -6.84
C MET A 105 -0.41 -11.80 -6.33
N GLN A 106 -0.64 -13.00 -6.90
CA GLN A 106 0.07 -14.20 -6.47
C GLN A 106 1.58 -14.05 -6.63
N ALA A 107 2.03 -13.58 -7.80
CA ALA A 107 3.46 -13.43 -8.08
C ALA A 107 4.13 -12.38 -7.19
N ILE A 108 3.42 -11.31 -6.83
CA ILE A 108 3.93 -10.28 -5.92
C ILE A 108 4.06 -10.83 -4.50
N VAL A 109 3.05 -11.53 -4.02
CA VAL A 109 3.08 -12.18 -2.69
C VAL A 109 4.20 -13.22 -2.65
N ASP A 110 4.34 -14.03 -3.71
CA ASP A 110 5.43 -15.01 -3.82
C ASP A 110 6.80 -14.34 -3.72
N ALA A 111 7.00 -13.24 -4.44
CA ALA A 111 8.27 -12.51 -4.42
C ALA A 111 8.59 -11.91 -3.05
N ALA A 112 7.59 -11.33 -2.39
CA ALA A 112 7.78 -10.76 -1.05
C ALA A 112 8.16 -11.83 -0.02
N LEU A 113 7.46 -12.96 -0.02
CA LEU A 113 7.73 -14.06 0.91
C LEU A 113 9.02 -14.81 0.57
N ALA A 114 9.43 -14.86 -0.69
CA ALA A 114 10.74 -15.38 -1.08
C ALA A 114 11.88 -14.50 -0.57
N ALA A 115 11.70 -13.18 -0.63
CA ALA A 115 12.69 -12.22 -0.13
C ALA A 115 12.82 -12.25 1.40
N ASN A 116 11.68 -12.35 2.09
CA ASN A 116 11.62 -12.49 3.54
C ASN A 116 10.38 -13.30 3.95
N PRO A 117 10.52 -14.57 4.35
CA PRO A 117 9.37 -15.39 4.76
C PRO A 117 8.60 -14.84 5.96
N GLN A 118 9.21 -13.98 6.74
CA GLN A 118 8.61 -13.36 7.94
C GLN A 118 8.10 -11.93 7.68
N THR A 119 8.15 -11.46 6.44
CA THR A 119 7.69 -10.08 6.14
C THR A 119 6.24 -9.87 6.55
N ARG A 120 5.96 -8.71 7.11
CA ARG A 120 4.59 -8.29 7.39
C ARG A 120 3.96 -7.82 6.08
N LEU A 121 2.75 -8.28 5.81
CA LEU A 121 2.04 -7.97 4.57
C LEU A 121 0.71 -7.29 4.88
N CYS A 122 0.41 -6.21 4.18
CA CYS A 122 -0.90 -5.59 4.16
C CYS A 122 -1.30 -5.30 2.72
N ILE A 123 -2.41 -5.85 2.30
CA ILE A 123 -2.96 -5.68 0.95
C ILE A 123 -4.23 -4.85 1.06
N ALA A 124 -4.36 -3.82 0.24
CA ALA A 124 -5.58 -3.03 0.15
C ALA A 124 -6.39 -3.44 -1.09
N ALA A 125 -7.69 -3.66 -0.92
CA ALA A 125 -8.58 -4.06 -1.99
C ALA A 125 -9.92 -3.33 -1.89
N ILE A 126 -10.45 -2.91 -3.05
CA ILE A 126 -11.83 -2.41 -3.17
C ILE A 126 -12.69 -3.49 -3.82
N ALA A 127 -12.22 -4.13 -4.87
CA ALA A 127 -12.93 -5.16 -5.60
C ALA A 127 -12.95 -6.49 -4.83
N LEU A 128 -14.06 -7.19 -4.89
CA LEU A 128 -14.20 -8.52 -4.28
C LEU A 128 -13.22 -9.53 -4.90
N GLU A 129 -12.94 -9.40 -6.20
CA GLU A 129 -11.99 -10.25 -6.91
C GLU A 129 -10.58 -10.07 -6.34
N THR A 130 -10.17 -8.84 -6.06
CA THR A 130 -8.86 -8.54 -5.45
C THR A 130 -8.80 -9.10 -4.03
N LEU A 131 -9.87 -8.96 -3.25
CA LEU A 131 -9.99 -9.56 -1.93
C LEU A 131 -9.77 -11.08 -1.99
N GLN A 132 -10.48 -11.74 -2.90
CA GLN A 132 -10.38 -13.19 -3.09
C GLN A 132 -8.96 -13.61 -3.49
N GLN A 133 -8.36 -12.91 -4.45
CA GLN A 133 -7.00 -13.17 -4.91
C GLN A 133 -5.98 -13.00 -3.78
N SER A 134 -6.18 -12.02 -2.91
CA SER A 134 -5.30 -11.77 -1.77
C SER A 134 -5.36 -12.91 -0.75
N ILE A 135 -6.56 -13.36 -0.41
CA ILE A 135 -6.76 -14.49 0.51
C ILE A 135 -6.14 -15.76 -0.09
N ALA A 136 -6.40 -16.02 -1.37
CA ALA A 136 -5.86 -17.20 -2.06
C ALA A 136 -4.33 -17.16 -2.14
N ALA A 137 -3.74 -16.00 -2.40
CA ALA A 137 -2.29 -15.85 -2.47
C ALA A 137 -1.60 -16.18 -1.14
N LEU A 138 -2.18 -15.74 -0.02
CA LEU A 138 -1.67 -16.09 1.31
C LEU A 138 -1.89 -17.59 1.61
N ALA A 139 -3.05 -18.12 1.27
CA ALA A 139 -3.38 -19.55 1.49
C ALA A 139 -2.41 -20.48 0.74
N ALA A 140 -1.93 -20.08 -0.44
CA ALA A 140 -0.94 -20.84 -1.20
C ALA A 140 0.39 -21.02 -0.45
N HIS A 141 0.68 -20.16 0.52
CA HIS A 141 1.84 -20.25 1.40
C HIS A 141 1.49 -20.81 2.79
N GLY A 142 0.30 -21.38 2.95
CA GLY A 142 -0.16 -21.91 4.24
C GLY A 142 -0.45 -20.81 5.27
N LEU A 143 -0.66 -19.58 4.83
CA LEU A 143 -0.90 -18.45 5.71
C LEU A 143 -2.39 -18.11 5.76
N ALA A 144 -2.90 -17.87 6.96
CA ALA A 144 -4.24 -17.38 7.17
C ALA A 144 -4.29 -15.87 6.94
N ALA A 145 -5.40 -15.41 6.35
CA ALA A 145 -5.65 -13.99 6.13
C ALA A 145 -6.58 -13.44 7.21
N GLN A 146 -6.22 -12.30 7.79
CA GLN A 146 -7.14 -11.48 8.56
C GLN A 146 -7.65 -10.36 7.66
N VAL A 147 -8.96 -10.23 7.54
CA VAL A 147 -9.60 -9.21 6.70
C VAL A 147 -10.31 -8.21 7.58
N THR A 148 -10.01 -6.94 7.35
CA THR A 148 -10.70 -5.81 7.99
C THR A 148 -11.36 -4.96 6.93
N GLN A 149 -12.63 -4.67 7.10
CA GLN A 149 -13.35 -3.72 6.25
C GLN A 149 -13.35 -2.36 6.90
N ILE A 150 -13.00 -1.33 6.13
CA ILE A 150 -13.04 0.06 6.58
C ILE A 150 -13.99 0.84 5.69
N ALA A 151 -15.01 1.44 6.31
CA ALA A 151 -15.96 2.33 5.65
C ALA A 151 -15.76 3.74 6.19
N VAL A 152 -15.53 4.70 5.30
CA VAL A 152 -15.28 6.09 5.67
C VAL A 152 -16.37 6.97 5.05
N SER A 153 -16.98 7.81 5.88
CA SER A 153 -17.85 8.87 5.41
C SER A 153 -17.32 10.19 5.94
N ARG A 154 -17.37 11.22 5.11
CA ARG A 154 -16.92 12.56 5.48
C ARG A 154 -18.00 13.57 5.24
N SER A 155 -18.04 14.59 6.09
CA SER A 155 -18.92 15.72 5.88
C SER A 155 -18.44 16.56 4.71
N LYS A 156 -19.39 17.08 3.94
CA LYS A 156 -19.17 18.06 2.87
C LYS A 156 -20.16 19.21 3.04
N ALA A 157 -19.63 20.41 3.04
CA ALA A 157 -20.48 21.60 3.11
C ALA A 157 -21.35 21.73 1.85
N ALA A 158 -22.65 21.96 2.05
CA ALA A 158 -23.62 22.21 0.97
C ALA A 158 -24.54 23.35 1.45
N GLY A 159 -24.22 24.59 1.03
CA GLY A 159 -24.86 25.78 1.53
C GLY A 159 -24.64 25.94 3.04
N SER A 160 -25.71 26.00 3.83
CA SER A 160 -25.65 26.08 5.31
C SER A 160 -25.61 24.72 5.98
N LEU A 161 -25.63 23.62 5.22
CA LEU A 161 -25.70 22.27 5.74
C LEU A 161 -24.35 21.54 5.59
N HIS A 162 -24.18 20.49 6.37
CA HIS A 162 -23.09 19.52 6.21
C HIS A 162 -23.71 18.16 5.89
N LEU A 163 -23.39 17.63 4.72
CA LEU A 163 -23.86 16.31 4.29
C LEU A 163 -22.77 15.28 4.48
N MET A 164 -23.15 14.08 4.91
CA MET A 164 -22.19 12.96 5.00
C MET A 164 -22.08 12.29 3.64
N MET A 165 -20.85 12.24 3.11
CA MET A 165 -20.54 11.59 1.85
C MET A 165 -19.80 10.28 2.14
N ALA A 166 -20.39 9.16 1.71
CA ALA A 166 -19.80 7.84 1.87
C ALA A 166 -18.81 7.55 0.74
N ASN A 167 -17.67 6.99 1.11
CA ASN A 167 -16.73 6.40 0.16
C ASN A 167 -16.96 4.89 0.07
N ASN A 168 -16.46 4.26 -1.01
CA ASN A 168 -16.50 2.82 -1.12
C ASN A 168 -15.72 2.16 0.04
N PRO A 169 -16.24 1.06 0.62
CA PRO A 169 -15.48 0.31 1.61
C PRO A 169 -14.16 -0.20 1.04
N VAL A 170 -13.16 -0.25 1.89
CA VAL A 170 -11.84 -0.79 1.59
C VAL A 170 -11.59 -2.00 2.47
N PHE A 171 -11.07 -3.06 1.90
CA PHE A 171 -10.60 -4.21 2.65
C PHE A 171 -9.10 -4.11 2.85
N LEU A 172 -8.63 -4.32 4.07
CA LEU A 172 -7.24 -4.52 4.39
C LEU A 172 -7.04 -5.99 4.76
N ILE A 173 -6.15 -6.65 4.05
CA ILE A 173 -5.85 -8.07 4.22
C ILE A 173 -4.43 -8.20 4.74
N VAL A 174 -4.27 -8.80 5.91
CA VAL A 174 -2.95 -9.04 6.51
C VAL A 174 -2.76 -10.52 6.78
N ARG A 175 -1.52 -10.97 6.75
CA ARG A 175 -1.20 -12.33 7.21
C ARG A 175 -1.29 -12.40 8.74
N GLU A 176 -1.85 -13.45 9.24
CA GLU A 176 -1.82 -13.76 10.67
C GLU A 176 -0.46 -14.31 11.11
#